data_92fdbea1dd23c9ddee37098dec3ad2ff
#
_entry.id   92fdbea1dd23c9ddee37098dec3ad2ff
#
_cell.length_a   1.000
_cell.length_b   1.000
_cell.length_c   1.000
_cell.angle_alpha   90.00
_cell.angle_beta   90.00
_cell.angle_gamma   90.00
#
_symmetry.space_group_name_H-M   'P 1'
#
loop_
_entity.id
_entity.type
_entity.pdbx_description
1 polymer ?
#
loop_
_entity_poly.entity_id
_entity_poly.type
_entity_poly.pdbx_seq_one_letter_code
_entity_poly.pdbx_strand_id
1 'polypeptide(L)' 'MRFLVIIEEGPTSLGAYVPDLPGCIAVANTREELMVLIQEAIEFHLEGLALDNQTIPPPTSSAEFIDIVSAPVL' A
#
# COMPACT_ATOMS: atom_id res chain seq x y z
N MET A 1 -4.43 -3.45 -14.12
CA MET A 1 -3.33 -4.00 -13.31
C MET A 1 -3.68 -3.93 -11.82
N ARG A 2 -3.00 -4.71 -11.03
CA ARG A 2 -3.33 -4.85 -9.61
C ARG A 2 -2.06 -4.65 -8.77
N PHE A 3 -2.11 -3.69 -7.84
CA PHE A 3 -1.00 -3.43 -6.93
C PHE A 3 -1.33 -3.91 -5.52
N LEU A 4 -0.34 -4.49 -4.86
CA LEU A 4 -0.44 -4.85 -3.46
C LEU A 4 -0.38 -3.58 -2.61
N VAL A 5 -1.27 -3.47 -1.63
CA VAL A 5 -1.29 -2.37 -0.66
C VAL A 5 -1.06 -2.98 0.72
N ILE A 6 -0.08 -2.46 1.43
CA ILE A 6 0.19 -2.86 2.82
C ILE A 6 -0.48 -1.85 3.75
N ILE A 7 -1.25 -2.35 4.70
CA ILE A 7 -1.95 -1.53 5.68
C ILE A 7 -1.32 -1.76 7.05
N GLU A 8 -0.97 -0.68 7.71
CA GLU A 8 -0.42 -0.71 9.05
C GLU A 8 -1.28 0.11 9.99
N GLU A 9 -1.62 -0.48 11.13
CA GLU A 9 -2.42 0.19 12.14
C GLU A 9 -1.51 0.87 13.16
N GLY A 10 -1.71 2.16 13.35
CA GLY A 10 -1.07 2.92 14.41
C GLY A 10 -2.03 3.14 15.57
N PRO A 11 -1.58 3.82 16.64
CA PRO A 11 -2.44 4.06 17.82
C PRO A 11 -3.64 4.97 17.54
N THR A 12 -3.54 5.87 16.57
CA THR A 12 -4.62 6.83 16.29
C THR A 12 -5.07 6.85 14.84
N SER A 13 -4.35 6.17 13.95
CA SER A 13 -4.67 6.21 12.51
C SER A 13 -4.17 4.94 11.84
N LEU A 14 -4.57 4.80 10.57
CA LEU A 14 -4.12 3.71 9.72
C LEU A 14 -3.29 4.29 8.58
N GLY A 15 -2.22 3.62 8.24
CA GLY A 15 -1.40 3.97 7.09
C GLY A 15 -1.44 2.90 6.02
N ALA A 16 -1.21 3.29 4.80
CA ALA A 16 -1.10 2.36 3.68
C ALA A 16 0.04 2.78 2.77
N TYR A 17 0.71 1.81 2.17
CA TYR A 17 1.72 2.08 1.16
C TYR A 17 1.71 0.98 0.11
N VAL A 18 2.26 1.29 -1.04
CA VAL A 18 2.32 0.38 -2.18
C VAL A 18 3.78 0.02 -2.41
N PRO A 19 4.20 -1.23 -2.11
CA PRO A 19 5.61 -1.62 -2.26
C PRO A 19 6.17 -1.41 -3.66
N ASP A 20 5.38 -1.64 -4.69
CA ASP A 20 5.84 -1.51 -6.08
C ASP A 20 5.81 -0.08 -6.61
N LEU A 21 5.29 0.86 -5.83
CA LEU A 21 5.25 2.28 -6.19
C LEU A 21 5.86 3.11 -5.06
N PRO A 22 7.19 3.27 -5.03
CA PRO A 22 7.84 4.01 -3.95
C PRO A 22 7.29 5.43 -3.81
N GLY A 23 7.00 5.82 -2.57
CA GLY A 23 6.42 7.12 -2.28
C GLY A 23 4.90 7.20 -2.36
N CYS A 24 4.23 6.13 -2.79
CA CYS A 24 2.77 6.09 -2.85
C CYS A 24 2.23 5.65 -1.50
N ILE A 25 1.75 6.61 -0.70
CA ILE A 25 1.29 6.38 0.66
C ILE A 25 -0.01 7.13 0.93
N ALA A 26 -0.73 6.68 1.96
CA ALA A 26 -1.93 7.36 2.44
C ALA A 26 -2.09 7.10 3.95
N VAL A 27 -2.79 8.01 4.62
CA VAL A 27 -3.11 7.89 6.04
C VAL A 27 -4.58 8.30 6.23
N ALA A 28 -5.30 7.56 7.04
CA ALA A 28 -6.69 7.85 7.33
C ALA A 28 -7.08 7.34 8.73
N ASN A 29 -8.26 7.72 9.19
CA ASN A 29 -8.75 7.30 10.50
C ASN A 29 -9.57 6.01 10.44
N THR A 30 -10.09 5.67 9.26
CA THR A 30 -10.86 4.45 9.06
C THR A 30 -10.32 3.67 7.85
N ARG A 31 -10.60 2.38 7.83
CA ARG A 31 -10.17 1.52 6.73
C ARG A 31 -10.88 1.89 5.42
N GLU A 32 -12.16 2.21 5.48
CA GLU A 32 -12.94 2.60 4.31
C GLU A 32 -12.36 3.87 3.66
N GLU A 33 -12.07 4.86 4.49
CA GLU A 33 -11.45 6.10 4.02
C GLU A 33 -10.07 5.84 3.46
N LEU A 34 -9.28 4.99 4.13
CA LEU A 34 -7.93 4.65 3.69
C LEU A 34 -7.94 4.00 2.30
N MET A 35 -8.91 3.10 2.05
CA MET A 35 -9.01 2.43 0.75
C MET A 35 -9.27 3.41 -0.38
N VAL A 36 -10.14 4.40 -0.14
CA VAL A 36 -10.41 5.44 -1.13
C VAL A 36 -9.16 6.27 -1.38
N LEU A 37 -8.49 6.70 -0.30
CA LEU A 37 -7.30 7.55 -0.40
C LEU A 37 -6.14 6.86 -1.09
N ILE A 38 -5.88 5.59 -0.77
CA ILE A 38 -4.76 4.89 -1.39
C ILE A 38 -5.04 4.60 -2.88
N GLN A 39 -6.28 4.34 -3.24
CA GLN A 39 -6.67 4.17 -4.64
C GLN A 39 -6.40 5.46 -5.42
N GLU A 40 -6.83 6.59 -4.88
CA GLU A 40 -6.59 7.89 -5.50
C GLU A 40 -5.09 8.18 -5.60
N ALA A 41 -4.34 7.83 -4.56
CA ALA A 41 -2.89 8.02 -4.55
C ALA A 41 -2.20 7.20 -5.65
N ILE A 42 -2.64 5.95 -5.85
CA ILE A 42 -2.11 5.09 -6.92
C ILE A 42 -2.42 5.70 -8.28
N GLU A 43 -3.67 6.09 -8.51
CA GLU A 43 -4.09 6.67 -9.78
C GLU A 43 -3.29 7.94 -10.09
N PHE A 44 -3.13 8.80 -9.10
CA PHE A 44 -2.34 10.03 -9.24
C PHE A 44 -0.86 9.73 -9.52
N HIS A 45 -0.30 8.75 -8.82
CA HIS A 45 1.10 8.34 -9.00
C HIS A 45 1.36 7.82 -10.42
N LEU A 46 0.47 6.95 -10.92
CA LEU A 46 0.59 6.41 -12.26
C LEU A 46 0.43 7.49 -13.33
N GLU A 47 -0.48 8.43 -13.11
CA GLU A 47 -0.67 9.57 -14.00
C GLU A 47 0.60 10.42 -14.07
N GLY A 48 1.23 10.68 -12.92
CA GLY A 48 2.49 11.42 -12.86
C GLY A 48 3.62 10.72 -13.63
N LEU A 49 3.72 9.40 -13.50
CA LEU A 49 4.72 8.63 -14.25
C LEU A 49 4.49 8.74 -15.75
N ALA A 50 3.23 8.62 -16.18
CA ALA A 50 2.89 8.73 -17.59
C ALA A 50 3.21 10.10 -18.17
N LEU A 51 2.93 11.18 -17.41
CA LEU A 51 3.25 12.54 -17.83
C LEU A 51 4.74 12.77 -17.97
N ASP A 52 5.55 12.12 -17.16
CA ASP A 52 7.00 12.22 -17.21
C ASP A 52 7.65 11.22 -18.18
N ASN A 53 6.84 10.50 -18.95
CA ASN A 53 7.29 9.44 -19.86
C ASN A 53 8.11 8.36 -19.14
N GLN A 54 7.81 8.14 -17.87
CA GLN A 54 8.47 7.09 -17.09
C GLN A 54 7.71 5.77 -17.22
N THR A 55 8.45 4.67 -17.15
CA THR A 55 7.85 3.35 -17.19
C THR A 55 7.12 3.07 -15.89
N ILE A 56 5.90 2.56 -15.98
CA ILE A 56 5.15 2.11 -14.81
C ILE A 56 5.78 0.82 -14.31
N PRO A 57 6.23 0.75 -13.03
CA PRO A 57 6.78 -0.48 -12.49
C PRO A 57 5.74 -1.60 -12.52
N PRO A 58 6.11 -2.81 -12.93
CA PRO A 58 5.17 -3.93 -12.91
C PRO A 58 4.81 -4.31 -11.47
N PRO A 59 3.55 -4.68 -11.20
CA PRO A 59 3.15 -5.13 -9.86
C PRO A 59 3.66 -6.54 -9.61
N THR A 60 4.81 -6.63 -8.94
CA THR A 60 5.50 -7.89 -8.68
C THR A 60 5.41 -8.35 -7.23
N SER A 61 5.06 -7.46 -6.31
CA SER A 61 4.97 -7.81 -4.89
C SER A 61 3.72 -8.60 -4.58
N SER A 62 3.86 -9.56 -3.68
CA SER A 62 2.75 -10.30 -3.11
C SER A 62 2.98 -10.44 -1.61
N ALA A 63 1.95 -10.85 -0.88
CA ALA A 63 2.03 -11.01 0.55
C ALA A 63 1.44 -12.36 0.95
N GLU A 64 1.92 -12.90 2.06
CA GLU A 64 1.46 -14.17 2.59
C GLU A 64 1.39 -14.07 4.11
N PHE A 65 0.35 -14.67 4.68
CA PHE A 65 0.25 -14.83 6.12
C PHE A 65 0.81 -16.18 6.51
N ILE A 66 1.59 -16.21 7.58
CA ILE A 66 2.15 -17.44 8.08
C ILE A 66 1.69 -17.60 9.54
N ASP A 67 0.99 -18.68 9.80
CA ASP A 67 0.55 -18.99 11.15
C ASP A 67 1.71 -19.57 11.97
N ILE A 68 1.94 -18.97 13.13
CA ILE A 68 2.97 -19.45 14.05
C ILE A 68 2.27 -20.25 15.15
N VAL A 69 2.51 -21.54 15.16
CA VAL A 69 1.82 -22.47 16.08
C VAL A 69 2.25 -22.28 17.52
N SER A 70 3.53 -22.00 17.75
CA SER A 70 4.01 -21.75 19.11
C SER A 70 4.93 -20.54 19.10
N ALA A 71 4.39 -19.40 19.52
CA ALA A 71 5.18 -18.20 19.66
C ALA A 71 6.14 -18.37 20.85
N PRO A 72 7.38 -17.88 20.75
CA PRO A 72 8.28 -17.90 21.88
C PRO A 72 7.72 -17.05 23.02
N VAL A 73 7.84 -17.57 24.24
CA VAL A 73 7.45 -16.85 25.45
C VAL A 73 8.71 -16.15 25.99
N LEU A 74 8.63 -14.85 26.07
CA LEU A 74 9.74 -14.04 26.56
C LEU A 74 9.54 -13.65 28.00
#